data_6dc9dfd5aea24b9bc21c167bbeed7b24
#
_entry.id   6dc9dfd5aea24b9bc21c167bbeed7b24
#
_cell.length_a   1.000
_cell.length_b   1.000
_cell.length_c   1.000
_cell.angle_alpha   90.00
_cell.angle_beta   90.00
_cell.angle_gamma   90.00
#
_symmetry.space_group_name_H-M   'P 1'
#
loop_
_entity.id
_entity.type
_entity.pdbx_description
1 polymer ?
#
loop_
_entity_poly.entity_id
_entity_poly.type
_entity_poly.pdbx_seq_one_letter_code
_entity_poly.pdbx_strand_id
1 'polypeptide(L)'
;MSERYRVLGENLKCGEKPKLAFICVHNSCRSQIAEALGKKLASDIFESYSAGTETKSQINQDAVRIMKRLYGIDMEQTQYSKLISDIPEPDIAISMGCNVGCPFIGRPFDDNWGLDDPTGQSDAVFEETIRKIHAKILELIFRVHFS
;
A
#
# COMPACT_ATOMS: atom_id res chain seq x y z
N MET A 1 -10.15 -0.89 -16.88
CA MET A 1 -9.59 -1.85 -15.91
C MET A 1 -8.33 -2.48 -16.46
N SER A 2 -7.37 -2.73 -15.59
CA SER A 2 -6.13 -3.37 -15.99
C SER A 2 -6.34 -4.87 -16.24
N GLU A 3 -5.85 -5.36 -17.37
CA GLU A 3 -5.86 -6.80 -17.69
C GLU A 3 -5.09 -7.60 -16.62
N ARG A 4 -4.03 -7.02 -16.06
CA ARG A 4 -3.22 -7.68 -15.03
C ARG A 4 -4.04 -8.04 -13.79
N TYR A 5 -4.87 -7.12 -13.33
CA TYR A 5 -5.70 -7.36 -12.16
C TYR A 5 -6.75 -8.45 -12.44
N ARG A 6 -7.32 -8.41 -13.61
CA ARG A 6 -8.30 -9.41 -14.03
C ARG A 6 -7.69 -10.81 -14.06
N VAL A 7 -6.52 -10.96 -14.69
CA VAL A 7 -5.84 -12.24 -14.80
C VAL A 7 -5.50 -12.80 -13.42
N LEU A 8 -4.97 -11.95 -12.53
CA LEU A 8 -4.64 -12.37 -11.18
C LEU A 8 -5.90 -12.80 -10.40
N GLY A 9 -6.99 -12.07 -10.56
CA GLY A 9 -8.25 -12.43 -9.92
C GLY A 9 -8.81 -13.77 -10.37
N GLU A 10 -8.63 -14.11 -11.63
CA GLU A 10 -9.09 -15.37 -12.20
C GLU A 10 -8.37 -16.60 -11.63
N ASN A 11 -7.18 -16.41 -11.07
CA ASN A 11 -6.40 -17.50 -10.48
C ASN A 11 -6.77 -17.80 -9.04
N LEU A 12 -7.67 -17.01 -8.46
CA LEU A 12 -8.10 -17.21 -7.08
C LEU A 12 -9.29 -18.17 -7.04
N LYS A 13 -9.34 -18.98 -5.99
CA LYS A 13 -10.49 -19.81 -5.73
C LYS A 13 -11.69 -18.96 -5.33
N CYS A 14 -12.88 -19.48 -5.55
CA CYS A 14 -14.10 -18.80 -5.15
C CYS A 14 -14.08 -18.51 -3.63
N GLY A 15 -14.31 -17.26 -3.27
CA GLY A 15 -14.28 -16.81 -1.88
C GLY A 15 -12.93 -16.38 -1.35
N GLU A 16 -11.86 -16.62 -2.09
CA GLU A 16 -10.53 -16.12 -1.71
C GLU A 16 -10.41 -14.63 -2.04
N LYS A 17 -9.78 -13.90 -1.13
CA LYS A 17 -9.44 -12.50 -1.37
C LYS A 17 -7.99 -12.43 -1.89
N PRO A 18 -7.71 -11.62 -2.91
CA PRO A 18 -6.33 -11.43 -3.34
C PRO A 18 -5.51 -10.75 -2.25
N LYS A 19 -4.23 -11.06 -2.22
CA LYS A 19 -3.26 -10.43 -1.32
C LYS A 19 -2.57 -9.31 -2.10
N LEU A 20 -2.71 -8.08 -1.62
CA LEU A 20 -2.09 -6.91 -2.21
C LEU A 20 -0.94 -6.45 -1.35
N ALA A 21 0.21 -6.21 -1.97
CA ALA A 21 1.38 -5.67 -1.27
C ALA A 21 1.71 -4.29 -1.82
N PHE A 22 1.76 -3.32 -0.92
CA PHE A 22 2.18 -1.96 -1.23
C PHE A 22 3.65 -1.82 -0.84
N ILE A 23 4.49 -1.49 -1.80
CA ILE A 23 5.95 -1.58 -1.65
C ILE A 23 6.60 -0.20 -1.81
N CYS A 24 7.47 0.14 -0.88
CA CYS A 24 8.42 1.25 -1.02
C CYS A 24 9.74 0.81 -0.40
N VAL A 25 10.78 1.67 -0.47
CA VAL A 25 12.11 1.24 -0.04
C VAL A 25 12.14 0.92 1.47
N HIS A 26 11.68 1.85 2.31
CA HIS A 26 11.82 1.73 3.76
C HIS A 26 10.57 1.22 4.48
N ASN A 27 9.45 1.12 3.79
CA ASN A 27 8.17 0.73 4.40
C ASN A 27 7.87 1.56 5.66
N SER A 28 7.99 2.88 5.56
CA SER A 28 7.79 3.74 6.72
C SER A 28 6.73 4.83 6.54
N CYS A 29 6.36 5.17 5.31
CA CYS A 29 5.40 6.26 5.07
C CYS A 29 4.31 5.86 4.07
N ARG A 30 4.55 6.05 2.77
CA ARG A 30 3.51 5.85 1.73
C ARG A 30 2.90 4.46 1.74
N SER A 31 3.70 3.41 1.81
CA SER A 31 3.20 2.04 1.81
C SER A 31 2.44 1.71 3.09
N GLN A 32 2.83 2.28 4.23
CA GLN A 32 2.10 2.10 5.49
C GLN A 32 0.73 2.75 5.41
N ILE A 33 0.64 3.94 4.84
CA ILE A 33 -0.64 4.64 4.63
C ILE A 33 -1.54 3.80 3.72
N ALA A 34 -0.99 3.25 2.65
CA ALA A 34 -1.75 2.42 1.71
C ALA A 34 -2.28 1.15 2.38
N GLU A 35 -1.46 0.49 3.19
CA GLU A 35 -1.90 -0.68 3.95
C GLU A 35 -3.06 -0.32 4.89
N ALA A 36 -2.92 0.78 5.63
CA ALA A 36 -3.94 1.21 6.57
C ALA A 36 -5.27 1.52 5.88
N LEU A 37 -5.22 2.25 4.77
CA LEU A 37 -6.42 2.58 4.01
C LEU A 37 -7.04 1.36 3.34
N GLY A 38 -6.22 0.44 2.85
CA GLY A 38 -6.72 -0.81 2.31
C GLY A 38 -7.48 -1.62 3.36
N LYS A 39 -6.94 -1.71 4.57
CA LYS A 39 -7.61 -2.40 5.68
C LYS A 39 -8.90 -1.72 6.09
N LYS A 40 -8.92 -0.38 6.09
CA LYS A 40 -10.12 0.36 6.49
C LYS A 40 -11.23 0.31 5.43
N LEU A 41 -10.86 0.46 4.17
CA LEU A 41 -11.83 0.67 3.09
C LEU A 41 -12.17 -0.61 2.32
N ALA A 42 -11.32 -1.62 2.37
CA ALA A 42 -11.42 -2.76 1.45
C ALA A 42 -11.10 -4.12 2.10
N SER A 43 -11.25 -4.26 3.40
CA SER A 43 -10.90 -5.50 4.10
C SER A 43 -11.70 -6.71 3.62
N ASP A 44 -12.89 -6.51 3.09
CA ASP A 44 -13.73 -7.58 2.54
C ASP A 44 -13.48 -7.83 1.04
N ILE A 45 -12.64 -7.01 0.41
CA ILE A 45 -12.32 -7.13 -1.01
C ILE A 45 -10.93 -7.75 -1.21
N PHE A 46 -9.94 -7.32 -0.45
CA PHE A 46 -8.58 -7.84 -0.54
C PHE A 46 -7.87 -7.73 0.81
N GLU A 47 -6.81 -8.53 0.96
CA GLU A 47 -5.94 -8.44 2.13
C GLU A 47 -4.81 -7.46 1.79
N SER A 48 -4.56 -6.51 2.69
CA SER A 48 -3.56 -5.46 2.49
C SER A 48 -2.30 -5.75 3.30
N TYR A 49 -1.16 -5.69 2.63
CA TYR A 49 0.17 -5.82 3.22
C TYR A 49 1.04 -4.67 2.71
N SER A 50 2.07 -4.34 3.46
CA SER A 50 3.09 -3.42 2.98
C SER A 50 4.46 -3.93 3.38
N ALA A 51 5.48 -3.57 2.62
CA ALA A 51 6.84 -4.02 2.87
C ALA A 51 7.85 -3.14 2.14
N GLY A 52 9.11 -3.32 2.47
CA GLY A 52 10.21 -2.63 1.82
C GLY A 52 11.43 -3.53 1.66
N THR A 53 12.44 -3.02 0.98
CA THR A 53 13.74 -3.71 0.86
C THR A 53 14.62 -3.42 2.06
N GLU A 54 14.31 -2.36 2.79
CA GLU A 54 14.98 -1.95 4.02
C GLU A 54 13.90 -1.63 5.06
N THR A 55 14.26 -1.66 6.33
CA THR A 55 13.33 -1.29 7.40
C THR A 55 13.81 -0.04 8.14
N LYS A 56 12.89 0.62 8.82
CA LYS A 56 13.18 1.67 9.78
C LYS A 56 12.68 1.22 11.14
N SER A 57 13.22 1.81 12.20
CA SER A 57 12.86 1.43 13.57
C SER A 57 11.40 1.74 13.90
N GLN A 58 10.79 2.67 13.18
CA GLN A 58 9.38 3.04 13.41
C GLN A 58 8.76 3.62 12.14
N ILE A 59 7.44 3.59 12.09
CA ILE A 59 6.68 4.23 11.02
C ILE A 59 6.90 5.74 11.11
N ASN A 60 6.85 6.43 9.98
CA ASN A 60 6.95 7.89 9.95
C ASN A 60 5.92 8.48 10.91
N GLN A 61 6.39 9.26 11.89
CA GLN A 61 5.53 9.76 12.98
C GLN A 61 4.54 10.83 12.53
N ASP A 62 4.87 11.59 11.50
CA ASP A 62 3.90 12.53 10.92
C ASP A 62 2.75 11.77 10.24
N ALA A 63 3.07 10.67 9.55
CA ALA A 63 2.04 9.82 8.95
C ALA A 63 1.14 9.22 10.02
N VAL A 64 1.71 8.72 11.11
CA VAL A 64 0.94 8.16 12.24
C VAL A 64 -0.01 9.20 12.80
N ARG A 65 0.50 10.39 13.06
CA ARG A 65 -0.27 11.50 13.65
C ARG A 65 -1.42 11.93 12.73
N ILE A 66 -1.13 12.12 11.45
CA ILE A 66 -2.12 12.63 10.50
C ILE A 66 -3.18 11.58 10.17
N MET A 67 -2.79 10.32 10.04
CA MET A 67 -3.75 9.23 9.82
C MET A 67 -4.70 9.08 11.00
N LYS A 68 -4.20 9.26 12.23
CA LYS A 68 -5.06 9.23 13.40
C LYS A 68 -6.06 10.38 13.39
N ARG A 69 -5.61 11.58 13.01
CA ARG A 69 -6.47 12.76 12.92
C ARG A 69 -7.55 12.63 11.85
N LEU A 70 -7.16 12.16 10.66
CA LEU A 70 -8.08 12.10 9.51
C LEU A 70 -9.03 10.90 9.54
N TYR A 71 -8.56 9.76 10.02
CA TYR A 71 -9.32 8.49 9.93
C TYR A 71 -9.54 7.81 11.27
N GLY A 72 -8.93 8.32 12.33
CA GLY A 72 -9.00 7.64 13.63
C GLY A 72 -8.18 6.34 13.67
N ILE A 73 -7.28 6.15 12.72
CA ILE A 73 -6.44 4.95 12.64
C ILE A 73 -5.13 5.18 13.36
N ASP A 74 -4.82 4.34 14.35
CA ASP A 74 -3.49 4.30 14.95
C ASP A 74 -2.70 3.17 14.29
N MET A 75 -1.89 3.53 13.30
CA MET A 75 -1.15 2.55 12.52
C MET A 75 -0.18 1.73 13.37
N GLU A 76 0.32 2.29 14.46
CA GLU A 76 1.30 1.59 15.30
C GLU A 76 0.71 0.42 16.09
N GLN A 77 -0.61 0.33 16.20
CA GLN A 77 -1.24 -0.79 16.90
C GLN A 77 -1.19 -2.08 16.09
N THR A 78 -1.18 -1.99 14.76
CA THR A 78 -1.28 -3.17 13.90
C THR A 78 -0.21 -3.25 12.82
N GLN A 79 0.60 -2.22 12.66
CA GLN A 79 1.56 -2.12 11.58
C GLN A 79 2.96 -1.79 12.10
N TYR A 80 3.95 -2.20 11.34
CA TYR A 80 5.36 -1.92 11.63
C TYR A 80 6.14 -1.98 10.32
N SER A 81 7.33 -1.37 10.30
CA SER A 81 8.21 -1.40 9.13
C SER A 81 8.79 -2.81 8.98
N LYS A 82 8.67 -3.41 7.80
CA LYS A 82 9.04 -4.81 7.59
C LYS A 82 9.57 -5.05 6.18
N LEU A 83 10.24 -6.17 6.03
CA LEU A 83 10.83 -6.58 4.75
C LEU A 83 9.83 -7.34 3.90
N ILE A 84 10.09 -7.35 2.59
CA ILE A 84 9.29 -8.12 1.62
C ILE A 84 9.22 -9.60 2.03
N SER A 85 10.31 -10.14 2.57
CA SER A 85 10.34 -11.54 3.02
C SER A 85 9.47 -11.82 4.24
N ASP A 86 8.99 -10.78 4.93
CA ASP A 86 8.17 -10.93 6.13
C ASP A 86 6.67 -10.98 5.83
N ILE A 87 6.27 -10.80 4.58
CA ILE A 87 4.86 -10.84 4.17
C ILE A 87 4.59 -12.05 3.28
N PRO A 88 3.32 -12.50 3.20
CA PRO A 88 2.97 -13.58 2.25
C PRO A 88 3.24 -13.16 0.81
N GLU A 89 3.45 -14.15 -0.08
CA GLU A 89 3.60 -13.88 -1.51
C GLU A 89 2.36 -13.16 -2.01
N PRO A 90 2.50 -11.92 -2.54
CA PRO A 90 1.33 -11.18 -2.97
C PRO A 90 0.82 -11.64 -4.33
N ASP A 91 -0.49 -11.55 -4.52
CA ASP A 91 -1.11 -11.74 -5.83
C ASP A 91 -0.92 -10.50 -6.70
N ILE A 92 -0.94 -9.33 -6.06
CA ILE A 92 -0.78 -8.04 -6.73
C ILE A 92 0.25 -7.23 -5.94
N ALA A 93 1.27 -6.71 -6.62
CA ALA A 93 2.31 -5.89 -6.01
C ALA A 93 2.32 -4.51 -6.65
N ILE A 94 2.22 -3.48 -5.80
CA ILE A 94 2.11 -2.09 -6.24
C ILE A 94 3.25 -1.28 -5.63
N SER A 95 4.02 -0.60 -6.48
CA SER A 95 5.04 0.35 -6.05
C SER A 95 4.40 1.69 -5.73
N MET A 96 4.81 2.30 -4.64
CA MET A 96 4.31 3.63 -4.27
C MET A 96 4.96 4.75 -5.07
N GLY A 97 6.08 4.48 -5.71
CA GLY A 97 6.84 5.44 -6.47
C GLY A 97 8.32 5.31 -6.17
N CYS A 98 9.15 5.43 -7.19
CA CYS A 98 10.59 5.24 -7.07
C CYS A 98 11.31 6.40 -7.75
N ASN A 99 12.08 7.17 -6.98
CA ASN A 99 12.87 8.26 -7.54
C ASN A 99 14.22 7.78 -8.08
N VAL A 100 14.72 6.64 -7.59
CA VAL A 100 16.05 6.15 -7.91
C VAL A 100 16.01 4.67 -8.32
N GLY A 101 14.92 4.22 -8.88
CA GLY A 101 14.73 2.82 -9.22
C GLY A 101 13.86 2.11 -8.19
N CYS A 102 13.03 1.22 -8.67
CA CYS A 102 12.12 0.47 -7.80
C CYS A 102 12.86 -0.68 -7.13
N PRO A 103 12.46 -1.08 -5.91
CA PRO A 103 13.00 -2.27 -5.27
C PRO A 103 12.73 -3.51 -6.13
N PHE A 104 13.66 -4.46 -6.08
CA PHE A 104 13.46 -5.74 -6.76
C PHE A 104 12.68 -6.67 -5.82
N ILE A 105 11.58 -7.22 -6.30
CA ILE A 105 10.70 -8.10 -5.53
C ILE A 105 10.63 -9.51 -6.11
N GLY A 106 11.50 -9.85 -7.06
CA GLY A 106 11.50 -11.15 -7.72
C GLY A 106 10.61 -11.24 -8.94
N ARG A 107 9.86 -10.19 -9.24
CA ARG A 107 8.98 -10.10 -10.41
C ARG A 107 8.67 -8.63 -10.68
N PRO A 108 8.14 -8.29 -11.86
CA PRO A 108 7.70 -6.91 -12.14
C PRO A 108 6.53 -6.51 -11.24
N PHE A 109 6.45 -5.22 -10.93
CA PHE A 109 5.26 -4.68 -10.26
C PHE A 109 4.07 -4.68 -11.20
N ASP A 110 2.87 -4.90 -10.63
CA ASP A 110 1.63 -4.83 -11.38
C ASP A 110 1.22 -3.38 -11.66
N ASP A 111 1.62 -2.47 -10.80
CA ASP A 111 1.37 -1.04 -10.98
C ASP A 111 2.40 -0.22 -10.21
N ASN A 112 2.56 1.03 -10.62
CA ASN A 112 3.40 2.01 -9.93
C ASN A 112 2.56 3.28 -9.78
N TRP A 113 2.29 3.65 -8.54
CA TRP A 113 1.43 4.81 -8.29
C TRP A 113 2.13 6.16 -8.43
N GLY A 114 3.46 6.17 -8.50
CA GLY A 114 4.23 7.37 -8.82
C GLY A 114 4.04 8.51 -7.82
N LEU A 115 3.88 8.19 -6.55
CA LEU A 115 3.63 9.19 -5.52
C LEU A 115 4.93 9.77 -4.99
N ASP A 116 4.95 11.09 -4.79
CA ASP A 116 6.08 11.75 -4.13
C ASP A 116 6.11 11.40 -2.64
N ASP A 117 7.32 11.31 -2.10
CA ASP A 117 7.51 11.02 -0.67
C ASP A 117 7.31 12.30 0.14
N PRO A 118 6.30 12.35 1.03
CA PRO A 118 6.02 13.55 1.82
C PRO A 118 6.93 13.71 3.04
N THR A 119 7.83 12.78 3.29
CA THR A 119 8.69 12.80 4.48
C THR A 119 9.41 14.15 4.60
N GLY A 120 9.31 14.78 5.76
CA GLY A 120 9.93 16.08 6.01
C GLY A 120 9.17 17.28 5.47
N GLN A 121 8.04 17.04 4.81
CA GLN A 121 7.20 18.11 4.26
C GLN A 121 6.11 18.54 5.26
N SER A 122 5.30 19.52 4.87
CA SER A 122 4.23 20.04 5.72
C SER A 122 3.06 19.05 5.83
N ASP A 123 2.19 19.29 6.81
CA ASP A 123 0.96 18.52 6.97
C ASP A 123 0.10 18.58 5.71
N ALA A 124 0.04 19.73 5.04
CA ALA A 124 -0.73 19.86 3.81
C ALA A 124 -0.23 18.93 2.72
N VAL A 125 1.08 18.72 2.61
CA VAL A 125 1.67 17.77 1.66
C VAL A 125 1.33 16.34 2.04
N PHE A 126 1.39 15.99 3.32
CA PHE A 126 0.95 14.67 3.80
C PHE A 126 -0.51 14.42 3.50
N GLU A 127 -1.38 15.40 3.77
CA GLU A 127 -2.81 15.27 3.50
C GLU A 127 -3.08 15.06 2.02
N GLU A 128 -2.37 15.76 1.15
CA GLU A 128 -2.50 15.57 -0.29
C GLU A 128 -2.07 14.17 -0.73
N THR A 129 -0.96 13.69 -0.19
CA THR A 129 -0.47 12.33 -0.48
C THR A 129 -1.48 11.29 -0.01
N ILE A 130 -2.02 11.45 1.19
CA ILE A 130 -3.04 10.56 1.75
C ILE A 130 -4.30 10.56 0.87
N ARG A 131 -4.72 11.73 0.41
CA ARG A 131 -5.88 11.85 -0.47
C ARG A 131 -5.69 11.12 -1.78
N LYS A 132 -4.49 11.21 -2.36
CA LYS A 132 -4.14 10.48 -3.58
C LYS A 132 -4.16 8.98 -3.35
N ILE A 133 -3.62 8.51 -2.22
CA ILE A 133 -3.63 7.09 -1.87
C ILE A 133 -5.07 6.61 -1.68
N HIS A 134 -5.88 7.38 -0.98
CA HIS A 134 -7.30 7.07 -0.78
C HIS A 134 -8.02 6.87 -2.13
N ALA A 135 -7.82 7.81 -3.06
CA ALA A 135 -8.43 7.72 -4.40
C ALA A 135 -7.94 6.47 -5.14
N LYS A 136 -6.66 6.15 -5.03
CA LYS A 136 -6.09 4.94 -5.65
C LYS A 136 -6.66 3.66 -5.04
N ILE A 137 -6.89 3.64 -3.74
CA ILE A 137 -7.51 2.48 -3.07
C ILE A 137 -8.94 2.28 -3.59
N LEU A 138 -9.72 3.35 -3.73
CA LEU A 138 -11.08 3.26 -4.27
C LEU A 138 -11.07 2.72 -5.70
N GLU A 139 -10.13 3.16 -6.51
CA GLU A 139 -9.95 2.67 -7.86
C GLU A 139 -9.59 1.18 -7.87
N LEU A 140 -8.73 0.76 -6.96
CA LEU A 140 -8.34 -0.64 -6.79
C LEU A 140 -9.54 -1.51 -6.40
N ILE A 141 -10.37 -1.05 -5.48
CA ILE A 141 -11.59 -1.77 -5.08
C ILE A 141 -12.43 -2.07 -6.30
N PHE A 142 -12.65 -1.07 -7.14
CA PHE A 142 -13.43 -1.23 -8.37
C PHE A 142 -12.80 -2.27 -9.29
N ARG A 143 -11.50 -2.17 -9.51
CA ARG A 143 -10.79 -3.07 -10.43
C ARG A 143 -10.74 -4.52 -9.94
N VAL A 144 -10.53 -4.71 -8.65
CA VAL A 144 -10.44 -6.05 -8.06
C VAL A 144 -11.82 -6.68 -7.94
N HIS A 145 -12.78 -5.91 -7.41
CA HIS A 145 -14.12 -6.44 -7.13
C HIS A 145 -14.91 -6.73 -8.42
N PHE A 146 -14.75 -5.91 -9.43
CA PHE A 146 -15.53 -6.00 -10.67
C PHE A 146 -14.76 -6.57 -11.86
N SER A 147 -13.60 -7.18 -11.62
CA SER A 147 -12.86 -7.82 -12.71
C SER A 147 -13.49 -9.14 -13.14
#